data_5ebea1720d4c0292e09656bf351c6c5b
#
_entry.id   5ebea1720d4c0292e09656bf351c6c5b
#
_cell.length_a   1.000
_cell.length_b   1.000
_cell.length_c   1.000
_cell.angle_alpha   90.00
_cell.angle_beta   90.00
_cell.angle_gamma   90.00
#
_symmetry.space_group_name_H-M   'P 1'
#
loop_
_entity.id
_entity.type
_entity.pdbx_description
1 polymer ?
#
loop_
_entity_poly.entity_id
_entity_poly.type
_entity_poly.pdbx_seq_one_letter_code
_entity_poly.pdbx_strand_id
1 'polypeptide(L)'
;MAVTIRVLGPGDEGVLQNVAQEVFDNPINPALTKEFLEDRHHHIAVAVDDGCVVGFASAVDYIHPDKSRELWINEVGVAPSHRGKGLGKAVLRALLEVGRAKGCQTAWVLTDRGNPGAMALYISVGGIEGVDDSGPTSAMIGYSFSIAKNSN
;
A
#
# COMPACT_ATOMS: atom_id res chain seq x y z
N MET A 1 -15.07 14.92 11.51
CA MET A 1 -15.59 13.69 10.92
C MET A 1 -14.50 12.65 10.85
N ALA A 2 -14.86 11.44 11.21
CA ALA A 2 -13.89 10.35 11.24
C ALA A 2 -13.66 9.80 9.84
N VAL A 3 -12.38 9.61 9.51
CA VAL A 3 -11.97 8.87 8.31
C VAL A 3 -11.94 7.39 8.67
N THR A 4 -12.54 6.54 7.85
CA THR A 4 -12.51 5.09 8.04
C THR A 4 -11.50 4.46 7.11
N ILE A 5 -10.83 3.41 7.61
CA ILE A 5 -9.89 2.60 6.83
C ILE A 5 -10.58 1.28 6.48
N ARG A 6 -10.60 0.94 5.20
CA ARG A 6 -11.22 -0.29 4.71
C ARG A 6 -10.27 -1.05 3.80
N VAL A 7 -10.24 -2.36 3.94
CA VAL A 7 -9.63 -3.25 2.96
C VAL A 7 -10.76 -3.71 2.03
N LEU A 8 -10.59 -3.48 0.74
CA LEU A 8 -11.61 -3.80 -0.25
C LEU A 8 -11.44 -5.21 -0.81
N GLY A 9 -12.54 -5.79 -1.25
CA GLY A 9 -12.58 -7.10 -1.89
C GLY A 9 -13.68 -7.17 -2.93
N PRO A 10 -13.98 -8.36 -3.46
CA PRO A 10 -15.06 -8.54 -4.43
C PRO A 10 -16.37 -7.96 -3.92
N GLY A 11 -17.07 -7.20 -4.76
CA GLY A 11 -18.31 -6.53 -4.40
C GLY A 11 -18.16 -5.10 -3.92
N ASP A 12 -16.93 -4.64 -3.67
CA ASP A 12 -16.65 -3.29 -3.16
C ASP A 12 -16.36 -2.26 -4.26
N GLU A 13 -16.65 -2.58 -5.52
CA GLU A 13 -16.37 -1.68 -6.66
C GLU A 13 -16.97 -0.28 -6.46
N GLY A 14 -18.13 -0.21 -5.82
CA GLY A 14 -18.82 1.06 -5.56
C GLY A 14 -18.02 2.04 -4.72
N VAL A 15 -17.15 1.55 -3.84
CA VAL A 15 -16.30 2.41 -3.01
C VAL A 15 -15.35 3.24 -3.86
N LEU A 16 -14.83 2.68 -4.95
CA LEU A 16 -13.88 3.35 -5.84
C LEU A 16 -14.56 4.21 -6.92
N GLN A 17 -15.88 4.38 -6.88
CA GLN A 17 -16.59 5.29 -7.79
C GLN A 17 -16.46 6.75 -7.35
N ASN A 18 -16.18 7.01 -6.10
CA ASN A 18 -16.03 8.35 -5.56
C ASN A 18 -14.66 8.52 -4.94
N VAL A 19 -13.75 9.09 -5.70
CA VAL A 19 -12.34 9.24 -5.33
C VAL A 19 -11.94 10.71 -5.45
N ALA A 20 -11.25 11.24 -4.46
CA ALA A 20 -10.73 12.60 -4.48
C ALA A 20 -9.66 12.76 -5.57
N GLN A 21 -9.51 13.99 -6.04
CA GLN A 21 -8.48 14.31 -7.04
C GLN A 21 -7.08 14.01 -6.51
N GLU A 22 -6.20 13.60 -7.40
CA GLU A 22 -4.79 13.34 -7.13
C GLU A 22 -4.51 12.18 -6.15
N VAL A 23 -5.52 11.34 -5.90
CA VAL A 23 -5.31 10.09 -5.14
C VAL A 23 -4.72 9.01 -6.05
N PHE A 24 -5.31 8.82 -7.23
CA PHE A 24 -4.81 7.92 -8.25
C PHE A 24 -4.24 8.71 -9.43
N ASP A 25 -3.32 8.12 -10.17
CA ASP A 25 -2.68 8.75 -11.32
C ASP A 25 -3.66 8.96 -12.50
N ASN A 26 -4.65 8.08 -12.60
CA ASN A 26 -5.62 8.07 -13.71
C ASN A 26 -7.05 7.93 -13.18
N PRO A 27 -8.06 8.29 -13.97
CA PRO A 27 -9.44 8.00 -13.61
C PRO A 27 -9.67 6.51 -13.38
N ILE A 28 -10.50 6.19 -12.40
CA ILE A 28 -10.84 4.80 -12.08
C ILE A 28 -11.60 4.18 -13.25
N ASN A 29 -11.18 2.99 -13.65
CA ASN A 29 -11.81 2.21 -14.72
C ASN A 29 -12.64 1.09 -14.07
N PRO A 30 -13.96 1.03 -14.29
CA PRO A 30 -14.81 0.03 -13.65
C PRO A 30 -14.44 -1.42 -13.96
N ALA A 31 -14.05 -1.71 -15.20
CA ALA A 31 -13.67 -3.08 -15.59
C ALA A 31 -12.37 -3.52 -14.92
N LEU A 32 -11.38 -2.62 -14.88
CA LEU A 32 -10.10 -2.89 -14.20
C LEU A 32 -10.28 -3.00 -12.68
N THR A 33 -11.16 -2.20 -12.10
CA THR A 33 -11.49 -2.27 -10.68
C THR A 33 -12.07 -3.63 -10.32
N LYS A 34 -13.02 -4.11 -11.12
CA LYS A 34 -13.64 -5.42 -10.90
C LYS A 34 -12.59 -6.54 -10.99
N GLU A 35 -11.77 -6.54 -12.02
CA GLU A 35 -10.68 -7.51 -12.20
C GLU A 35 -9.72 -7.48 -11.00
N PHE A 36 -9.32 -6.29 -10.57
CA PHE A 36 -8.42 -6.12 -9.43
C PHE A 36 -9.03 -6.69 -8.14
N LEU A 37 -10.27 -6.32 -7.83
CA LEU A 37 -10.92 -6.73 -6.58
C LEU A 37 -11.28 -8.23 -6.55
N GLU A 38 -11.48 -8.86 -7.69
CA GLU A 38 -11.74 -10.29 -7.78
C GLU A 38 -10.47 -11.12 -7.73
N ASP A 39 -9.31 -10.54 -7.97
CA ASP A 39 -8.04 -11.24 -7.89
C ASP A 39 -7.61 -11.34 -6.42
N ARG A 40 -7.42 -12.58 -5.95
CA ARG A 40 -7.11 -12.84 -4.55
C ARG A 40 -5.67 -12.52 -4.13
N HIS A 41 -4.80 -12.22 -5.09
CA HIS A 41 -3.41 -11.86 -4.81
C HIS A 41 -3.17 -10.34 -4.86
N HIS A 42 -4.16 -9.57 -5.33
CA HIS A 42 -4.10 -8.11 -5.36
C HIS A 42 -4.91 -7.53 -4.21
N HIS A 43 -4.36 -6.52 -3.57
CA HIS A 43 -4.92 -5.97 -2.33
C HIS A 43 -4.92 -4.46 -2.37
N ILE A 44 -5.95 -3.86 -1.78
CA ILE A 44 -6.05 -2.42 -1.63
C ILE A 44 -6.70 -2.09 -0.29
N ALA A 45 -6.07 -1.16 0.44
CA ALA A 45 -6.65 -0.51 1.60
C ALA A 45 -6.93 0.94 1.24
N VAL A 46 -8.09 1.43 1.64
CA VAL A 46 -8.52 2.81 1.34
C VAL A 46 -8.88 3.56 2.62
N ALA A 47 -8.64 4.87 2.61
CA ALA A 47 -9.14 5.80 3.59
C ALA A 47 -10.36 6.51 3.00
N VAL A 48 -11.48 6.45 3.69
CA VAL A 48 -12.76 7.01 3.22
C VAL A 48 -13.21 8.11 4.17
N ASP A 49 -13.45 9.28 3.63
CA ASP A 49 -13.98 10.44 4.34
C ASP A 49 -15.26 10.89 3.66
N ASP A 50 -16.38 10.81 4.40
CA ASP A 50 -17.71 11.16 3.89
C ASP A 50 -18.04 10.52 2.54
N GLY A 51 -17.79 9.22 2.44
CA GLY A 51 -18.05 8.44 1.22
C GLY A 51 -17.07 8.66 0.09
N CYS A 52 -16.03 9.46 0.28
CA CYS A 52 -15.01 9.76 -0.74
C CYS A 52 -13.68 9.12 -0.35
N VAL A 53 -13.07 8.40 -1.28
CA VAL A 53 -11.73 7.82 -1.07
C VAL A 53 -10.71 8.96 -1.13
N VAL A 54 -10.01 9.18 -0.03
CA VAL A 54 -9.01 10.25 0.12
C VAL A 54 -7.60 9.72 0.27
N GLY A 55 -7.44 8.42 0.29
CA GLY A 55 -6.12 7.77 0.34
C GLY A 55 -6.23 6.28 0.06
N PHE A 56 -5.12 5.68 -0.35
CA PHE A 56 -5.05 4.25 -0.60
C PHE A 56 -3.63 3.73 -0.50
N ALA A 57 -3.52 2.41 -0.34
CA ALA A 57 -2.31 1.66 -0.59
C ALA A 57 -2.69 0.37 -1.30
N SER A 58 -1.93 -0.02 -2.31
CA SER A 58 -2.15 -1.26 -3.06
C SER A 58 -0.93 -2.15 -3.08
N ALA A 59 -1.15 -3.45 -3.18
CA ALA A 59 -0.09 -4.44 -3.13
C ALA A 59 -0.48 -5.73 -3.85
N VAL A 60 0.52 -6.54 -4.11
CA VAL A 60 0.35 -7.92 -4.61
C VAL A 60 1.16 -8.87 -3.74
N ASP A 61 0.58 -10.03 -3.40
CA ASP A 61 1.34 -11.10 -2.76
C ASP A 61 1.77 -12.13 -3.81
N TYR A 62 2.96 -12.70 -3.65
CA TYR A 62 3.52 -13.65 -4.60
C TYR A 62 4.40 -14.68 -3.92
N ILE A 63 4.60 -15.79 -4.62
CA ILE A 63 5.32 -16.95 -4.09
C ILE A 63 6.67 -17.12 -4.80
N HIS A 64 7.53 -17.85 -4.14
CA HIS A 64 8.85 -18.25 -4.67
C HIS A 64 9.02 -19.76 -4.49
N PRO A 65 9.83 -20.43 -5.31
CA PRO A 65 10.15 -21.84 -5.07
C PRO A 65 11.10 -22.08 -3.91
N ASP A 66 11.80 -21.04 -3.44
CA ASP A 66 12.92 -21.15 -2.49
C ASP A 66 12.77 -20.30 -1.23
N LYS A 67 11.70 -19.52 -1.12
CA LYS A 67 11.47 -18.68 0.06
C LYS A 67 9.97 -18.40 0.25
N SER A 68 9.66 -17.85 1.42
CA SER A 68 8.30 -17.55 1.83
C SER A 68 7.64 -16.50 0.93
N ARG A 69 6.31 -16.53 0.94
CA ARG A 69 5.49 -15.51 0.25
C ARG A 69 5.90 -14.11 0.68
N GLU A 70 5.92 -13.21 -0.28
CA GLU A 70 6.25 -11.80 -0.06
C GLU A 70 5.10 -10.89 -0.51
N LEU A 71 5.04 -9.70 0.07
CA LEU A 71 4.10 -8.66 -0.31
C LEU A 71 4.86 -7.52 -0.99
N TRP A 72 4.52 -7.24 -2.23
CA TRP A 72 5.02 -6.08 -2.96
C TRP A 72 4.02 -4.94 -2.86
N ILE A 73 4.44 -3.81 -2.28
CA ILE A 73 3.61 -2.62 -2.20
C ILE A 73 3.81 -1.83 -3.50
N ASN A 74 2.72 -1.65 -4.25
CA ASN A 74 2.75 -0.98 -5.54
C ASN A 74 2.70 0.53 -5.41
N GLU A 75 1.69 1.03 -4.69
CA GLU A 75 1.42 2.46 -4.61
C GLU A 75 0.86 2.83 -3.25
N VAL A 76 1.16 4.04 -2.82
CA VAL A 76 0.50 4.70 -1.70
C VAL A 76 0.21 6.13 -2.13
N GLY A 77 -1.02 6.56 -2.00
CA GLY A 77 -1.43 7.92 -2.36
C GLY A 77 -2.39 8.49 -1.34
N VAL A 78 -2.28 9.79 -1.10
CA VAL A 78 -3.19 10.54 -0.22
C VAL A 78 -3.54 11.86 -0.90
N ALA A 79 -4.82 12.22 -0.90
CA ALA A 79 -5.27 13.49 -1.44
C ALA A 79 -4.55 14.65 -0.77
N PRO A 80 -4.14 15.69 -1.53
CA PRO A 80 -3.44 16.85 -0.95
C PRO A 80 -4.16 17.48 0.24
N SER A 81 -5.50 17.53 0.20
CA SER A 81 -6.34 18.07 1.28
C SER A 81 -6.26 17.27 2.58
N HIS A 82 -5.81 16.02 2.52
CA HIS A 82 -5.80 15.09 3.66
C HIS A 82 -4.40 14.64 4.07
N ARG A 83 -3.36 15.25 3.53
CA ARG A 83 -1.97 14.97 3.91
C ARG A 83 -1.67 15.50 5.32
N GLY A 84 -0.68 14.88 5.97
CA GLY A 84 -0.28 15.25 7.32
C GLY A 84 -1.22 14.80 8.43
N LYS A 85 -2.17 13.91 8.13
CA LYS A 85 -3.16 13.38 9.09
C LYS A 85 -2.94 11.91 9.44
N GLY A 86 -1.85 11.31 8.98
CA GLY A 86 -1.52 9.91 9.25
C GLY A 86 -2.28 8.90 8.39
N LEU A 87 -2.95 9.33 7.33
CA LEU A 87 -3.75 8.43 6.49
C LEU A 87 -2.89 7.47 5.67
N GLY A 88 -1.77 7.95 5.10
CA GLY A 88 -0.82 7.09 4.39
C GLY A 88 -0.30 5.98 5.29
N LYS A 89 0.02 6.31 6.52
CA LYS A 89 0.46 5.35 7.54
C LYS A 89 -0.63 4.34 7.87
N ALA A 90 -1.88 4.80 8.00
CA ALA A 90 -3.02 3.94 8.34
C ALA A 90 -3.33 2.94 7.22
N VAL A 91 -3.38 3.38 5.96
CA VAL A 91 -3.64 2.47 4.83
C VAL A 91 -2.49 1.49 4.61
N LEU A 92 -1.26 1.95 4.79
CA LEU A 92 -0.08 1.08 4.68
C LEU A 92 -0.08 0.01 5.77
N ARG A 93 -0.36 0.37 7.01
CA ARG A 93 -0.46 -0.60 8.11
C ARG A 93 -1.56 -1.64 7.87
N ALA A 94 -2.72 -1.22 7.37
CA ALA A 94 -3.80 -2.14 7.02
C ALA A 94 -3.34 -3.13 5.96
N LEU A 95 -2.61 -2.66 4.97
CA LEU A 95 -2.09 -3.49 3.88
C LEU A 95 -1.03 -4.48 4.37
N LEU A 96 -0.12 -4.06 5.25
CA LEU A 96 0.88 -4.94 5.85
C LEU A 96 0.21 -6.05 6.67
N GLU A 97 -0.89 -5.74 7.35
CA GLU A 97 -1.67 -6.76 8.08
C GLU A 97 -2.33 -7.77 7.13
N VAL A 98 -2.81 -7.33 5.97
CA VAL A 98 -3.29 -8.23 4.92
C VAL A 98 -2.18 -9.21 4.50
N GLY A 99 -0.99 -8.69 4.24
CA GLY A 99 0.16 -9.52 3.87
C GLY A 99 0.51 -10.53 4.96
N ARG A 100 0.53 -10.08 6.20
CA ARG A 100 0.79 -10.93 7.36
C ARG A 100 -0.24 -12.07 7.47
N ALA A 101 -1.53 -11.76 7.29
CA ALA A 101 -2.60 -12.76 7.32
C ALA A 101 -2.51 -13.76 6.18
N LYS A 102 -1.94 -13.36 5.04
CA LYS A 102 -1.68 -14.23 3.88
C LYS A 102 -0.44 -15.10 4.06
N GLY A 103 0.31 -14.94 5.14
CA GLY A 103 1.53 -15.70 5.40
C GLY A 103 2.80 -15.06 4.85
N CYS A 104 2.75 -13.81 4.44
CA CYS A 104 3.95 -13.09 4.04
C CYS A 104 4.83 -12.83 5.25
N GLN A 105 6.12 -13.08 5.13
CA GLN A 105 7.09 -12.76 6.18
C GLN A 105 7.76 -11.41 5.94
N THR A 106 7.77 -10.97 4.70
CA THR A 106 8.40 -9.71 4.29
C THR A 106 7.46 -8.98 3.35
N ALA A 107 7.39 -7.68 3.50
CA ALA A 107 6.83 -6.76 2.51
C ALA A 107 7.93 -5.80 2.06
N TRP A 108 7.80 -5.26 0.87
CA TRP A 108 8.78 -4.31 0.39
C TRP A 108 8.18 -3.34 -0.62
N VAL A 109 8.84 -2.20 -0.79
CA VAL A 109 8.40 -1.10 -1.64
C VAL A 109 9.61 -0.39 -2.24
N LEU A 110 9.46 0.13 -3.43
CA LEU A 110 10.43 1.05 -4.03
C LEU A 110 9.83 2.45 -4.09
N THR A 111 10.67 3.45 -3.89
CA THR A 111 10.29 4.84 -4.10
C THR A 111 11.48 5.61 -4.67
N ASP A 112 11.23 6.85 -5.09
CA ASP A 112 12.24 7.77 -5.59
C ASP A 112 12.89 8.51 -4.42
N ARG A 113 14.21 8.65 -4.44
CA ARG A 113 14.94 9.43 -3.42
C ARG A 113 14.55 10.92 -3.43
N GLY A 114 13.96 11.39 -4.52
CA GLY A 114 13.39 12.73 -4.62
C GLY A 114 12.04 12.90 -3.91
N ASN A 115 11.52 11.83 -3.28
CA ASN A 115 10.25 11.86 -2.56
C ASN A 115 10.48 11.68 -1.05
N PRO A 116 10.87 12.74 -0.32
CA PRO A 116 11.16 12.65 1.12
C PRO A 116 9.92 12.29 1.95
N GLY A 117 8.73 12.67 1.49
CA GLY A 117 7.48 12.31 2.18
C GLY A 117 7.23 10.81 2.19
N ALA A 118 7.42 10.15 1.05
CA ALA A 118 7.30 8.68 0.95
C ALA A 118 8.37 7.98 1.79
N MET A 119 9.62 8.44 1.72
CA MET A 119 10.71 7.88 2.51
C MET A 119 10.41 7.98 4.01
N ALA A 120 9.94 9.13 4.48
CA ALA A 120 9.57 9.33 5.88
C ALA A 120 8.41 8.41 6.30
N LEU A 121 7.41 8.24 5.42
CA LEU A 121 6.28 7.35 5.66
C LEU A 121 6.76 5.91 5.89
N TYR A 122 7.59 5.38 4.99
CA TYR A 122 8.04 4.00 5.09
C TYR A 122 8.89 3.76 6.34
N ILE A 123 9.77 4.67 6.68
CA ILE A 123 10.55 4.61 7.93
C ILE A 123 9.62 4.64 9.14
N SER A 124 8.60 5.49 9.14
CA SER A 124 7.67 5.64 10.26
C SER A 124 6.85 4.37 10.55
N VAL A 125 6.70 3.50 9.56
CA VAL A 125 5.97 2.22 9.66
C VAL A 125 6.93 1.06 9.94
N GLY A 126 8.19 1.33 10.20
CA GLY A 126 9.19 0.31 10.52
C GLY A 126 9.96 -0.22 9.32
N GLY A 127 9.85 0.45 8.16
CA GLY A 127 10.61 0.10 6.98
C GLY A 127 12.10 0.32 7.19
N ILE A 128 12.89 -0.62 6.72
CA ILE A 128 14.35 -0.56 6.77
C ILE A 128 14.84 -0.37 5.34
N GLU A 129 15.66 0.64 5.14
CA GLU A 129 16.25 0.92 3.84
C GLU A 129 17.04 -0.29 3.36
N GLY A 130 16.72 -0.77 2.15
CA GLY A 130 17.42 -1.88 1.52
C GLY A 130 18.79 -1.44 1.04
N VAL A 131 19.77 -2.30 1.27
CA VAL A 131 21.11 -2.14 0.70
C VAL A 131 21.11 -2.86 -0.64
N ASP A 132 21.10 -2.11 -1.74
CA ASP A 132 21.36 -2.69 -3.04
C ASP A 132 22.78 -2.37 -3.48
N ASP A 133 23.24 -3.07 -4.51
CA ASP A 133 24.60 -2.90 -5.03
C ASP A 133 24.81 -1.55 -5.73
N SER A 134 23.75 -0.79 -5.96
CA SER A 134 23.85 0.53 -6.59
C SER A 134 24.26 1.63 -5.63
N GLY A 135 24.20 1.37 -4.32
CA GLY A 135 24.68 2.28 -3.29
C GLY A 135 23.88 3.56 -3.15
N PRO A 136 24.44 4.55 -2.40
CA PRO A 136 23.69 5.76 -2.04
C PRO A 136 23.47 6.73 -3.20
N THR A 137 24.01 6.48 -4.38
CA THR A 137 23.83 7.34 -5.56
C THR A 137 22.67 6.89 -6.44
N SER A 138 22.01 5.77 -6.13
CA SER A 138 20.84 5.32 -6.87
C SER A 138 19.69 6.31 -6.71
N ALA A 139 18.96 6.58 -7.80
CA ALA A 139 17.76 7.40 -7.78
C ALA A 139 16.60 6.70 -7.05
N MET A 140 16.61 5.36 -7.02
CA MET A 140 15.60 4.55 -6.36
C MET A 140 16.08 4.08 -5.00
N ILE A 141 15.15 3.89 -4.07
CA ILE A 141 15.42 3.36 -2.75
C ILE A 141 14.34 2.34 -2.38
N GLY A 142 14.76 1.21 -1.84
CA GLY A 142 13.87 0.16 -1.37
C GLY A 142 13.76 0.15 0.15
N TYR A 143 12.58 -0.20 0.64
CA TYR A 143 12.34 -0.46 2.06
C TYR A 143 11.78 -1.85 2.23
N SER A 144 12.24 -2.57 3.25
CA SER A 144 11.68 -3.85 3.65
C SER A 144 11.03 -3.75 5.02
N PHE A 145 10.00 -4.57 5.21
CA PHE A 145 9.23 -4.64 6.45
C PHE A 145 9.17 -6.09 6.88
N SER A 146 9.53 -6.37 8.12
CA SER A 146 9.35 -7.71 8.69
C SER A 146 7.95 -7.80 9.25
N ILE A 147 7.10 -8.65 8.67
CA ILE A 147 5.68 -8.76 9.01
C ILE A 147 5.27 -10.18 9.40
N ALA A 148 6.22 -11.08 9.64
CA ALA A 148 5.93 -12.45 10.02
C ALA A 148 5.05 -12.51 11.28
N LYS A 149 4.14 -13.49 11.33
CA LYS A 149 3.38 -13.77 12.55
C LYS A 149 4.34 -14.19 13.64
N ASN A 150 4.16 -13.64 14.86
CA ASN A 150 4.88 -14.14 16.01
C ASN A 150 4.48 -15.59 16.28
N SER A 151 5.48 -16.44 16.46
CA SER A 151 5.29 -17.86 16.72
C SER A 151 4.97 -18.11 18.20
N ASN A 152 3.81 -17.65 18.64
CA ASN A 152 3.33 -17.95 19.99
C ASN A 152 2.09 -18.80 19.93
#